data_7f05c5d6fa4368770ff3a96972e8e76d
#
_entry.id   7f05c5d6fa4368770ff3a96972e8e76d
#
_cell.length_a   1.000
_cell.length_b   1.000
_cell.length_c   1.000
_cell.angle_alpha   90.00
_cell.angle_beta   90.00
_cell.angle_gamma   90.00
#
_symmetry.space_group_name_H-M   'P 1'
#
loop_
_entity.id
_entity.type
_entity.pdbx_description
1 polymer ?
#
loop_
_entity_poly.entity_id
_entity_poly.type
_entity_poly.pdbx_seq_one_letter_code
_entity_poly.pdbx_strand_id
1 'polypeptide(L)'
;MKISLIQMNSIGDKATNIAAAATLIEQAVAEERPDWISLPECFDFLGGDRKAKMAAAETVPGGPAYAAMQAQAKKNRVYIHAGSILEKPETGERIHNTTVVFDRTGAEIARYRKIHMFDITAPDGTKYNESAVFAPGGAVVTYSCEDMIVGCSICYDVRFPDLFQALAAKGAEMIALPAAFTLQTGKDHWEVLCRARAIETQAYVCASAQTGAHVAGKERRQTYGHSLAVDPWGHVIAKASDGVGIVSTRIDPDLVEKVRAQIPVAQHRARFD
;
A
#
# COMPACT_ATOMS: atom_id res chain seq x y z
N MET A 1 8.20 12.65 -11.88
CA MET A 1 7.47 12.74 -10.59
C MET A 1 8.38 12.32 -9.45
N LYS A 2 8.39 13.00 -8.29
CA LYS A 2 9.12 12.59 -7.09
C LYS A 2 8.17 11.91 -6.10
N ILE A 3 8.54 10.75 -5.56
CA ILE A 3 7.71 9.99 -4.64
C ILE A 3 8.41 9.78 -3.30
N SER A 4 7.62 9.65 -2.22
CA SER A 4 8.10 9.25 -0.90
C SER A 4 7.26 8.08 -0.36
N LEU A 5 7.94 7.05 0.10
CA LEU A 5 7.37 5.88 0.74
C LEU A 5 7.63 5.97 2.24
N ILE A 6 6.58 6.00 3.02
CA ILE A 6 6.67 6.07 4.48
C ILE A 6 6.65 4.67 5.06
N GLN A 7 7.64 4.38 5.90
CA GLN A 7 7.74 3.15 6.69
C GLN A 7 7.35 3.43 8.13
N MET A 8 6.36 2.71 8.66
CA MET A 8 5.81 2.95 10.00
C MET A 8 5.89 1.72 10.89
N ASN A 9 5.76 1.95 12.20
CA ASN A 9 5.48 0.93 13.19
C ASN A 9 4.16 1.27 13.89
N SER A 10 3.04 0.97 13.24
CA SER A 10 1.72 1.23 13.79
C SER A 10 1.39 0.27 14.93
N ILE A 11 0.63 0.74 15.91
CA ILE A 11 0.24 0.01 17.11
C ILE A 11 -1.29 -0.05 17.25
N GLY A 12 -1.79 -0.68 18.31
CA GLY A 12 -3.23 -0.74 18.66
C GLY A 12 -3.78 0.57 19.25
N ASP A 13 -3.27 1.72 18.81
CA ASP A 13 -3.75 3.05 19.19
C ASP A 13 -3.85 3.96 17.96
N LYS A 14 -5.09 4.20 17.53
CA LYS A 14 -5.39 4.94 16.30
C LYS A 14 -4.90 6.38 16.35
N ALA A 15 -5.08 7.08 17.48
CA ALA A 15 -4.72 8.50 17.58
C ALA A 15 -3.20 8.68 17.49
N THR A 16 -2.43 7.85 18.16
CA THR A 16 -0.97 7.83 18.09
C THR A 16 -0.48 7.55 16.68
N ASN A 17 -1.08 6.58 15.98
CA ASN A 17 -0.68 6.23 14.62
C ASN A 17 -0.99 7.35 13.62
N ILE A 18 -2.16 8.00 13.72
CA ILE A 18 -2.53 9.14 12.87
C ILE A 18 -1.56 10.30 13.08
N ALA A 19 -1.20 10.61 14.33
CA ALA A 19 -0.23 11.66 14.64
C ALA A 19 1.16 11.34 14.09
N ALA A 20 1.62 10.08 14.23
CA ALA A 20 2.89 9.62 13.66
C ALA A 20 2.90 9.71 12.13
N ALA A 21 1.81 9.29 11.46
CA ALA A 21 1.68 9.42 10.01
C ALA A 21 1.75 10.88 9.56
N ALA A 22 1.03 11.78 10.24
CA ALA A 22 1.06 13.20 9.94
C ALA A 22 2.47 13.80 10.08
N THR A 23 3.19 13.46 11.15
CA THR A 23 4.57 13.90 11.37
C THR A 23 5.51 13.42 10.26
N LEU A 24 5.42 12.15 9.86
CA LEU A 24 6.26 11.60 8.79
C LEU A 24 5.93 12.20 7.42
N ILE A 25 4.66 12.50 7.14
CA ILE A 25 4.25 13.22 5.93
C ILE A 25 4.88 14.62 5.91
N GLU A 26 4.78 15.36 7.02
CA GLU A 26 5.34 16.71 7.12
C GLU A 26 6.86 16.71 6.98
N GLN A 27 7.53 15.71 7.57
CA GLN A 27 8.97 15.51 7.39
C GLN A 27 9.32 15.21 5.92
N ALA A 28 8.60 14.28 5.27
CA ALA A 28 8.81 13.97 3.85
C ALA A 28 8.66 15.22 2.97
N VAL A 29 7.65 16.05 3.24
CA VAL A 29 7.42 17.29 2.49
C VAL A 29 8.54 18.31 2.73
N ALA A 30 8.97 18.48 3.97
CA ALA A 30 10.02 19.44 4.33
C ALA A 30 11.38 19.06 3.71
N GLU A 31 11.77 17.79 3.76
CA GLU A 31 13.07 17.32 3.33
C GLU A 31 13.12 17.03 1.82
N GLU A 32 12.05 16.46 1.25
CA GLU A 32 12.07 15.87 -0.07
C GLU A 32 11.18 16.57 -1.09
N ARG A 33 10.15 17.29 -0.65
CA ARG A 33 9.15 17.94 -1.53
C ARG A 33 8.59 16.98 -2.59
N PRO A 34 8.00 15.84 -2.18
CA PRO A 34 7.47 14.86 -3.12
C PRO A 34 6.18 15.35 -3.77
N ASP A 35 5.89 14.80 -4.94
CA ASP A 35 4.60 14.96 -5.62
C ASP A 35 3.55 14.00 -5.05
N TRP A 36 3.99 12.81 -4.63
CA TRP A 36 3.17 11.72 -4.17
C TRP A 36 3.78 11.01 -2.95
N ILE A 37 2.95 10.71 -1.96
CA ILE A 37 3.35 10.03 -0.72
C ILE A 37 2.47 8.79 -0.53
N SER A 38 3.07 7.66 -0.14
CA SER A 38 2.34 6.47 0.28
C SER A 38 2.63 6.11 1.73
N LEU A 39 1.58 5.77 2.47
CA LEU A 39 1.61 5.17 3.80
C LEU A 39 1.52 3.64 3.70
N PRO A 40 1.89 2.87 4.75
CA PRO A 40 1.78 1.41 4.75
C PRO A 40 0.35 0.92 5.03
N GLU A 41 0.13 -0.39 4.85
CA GLU A 41 -1.13 -1.07 5.21
C GLU A 41 -1.42 -0.91 6.71
N CYS A 42 -2.71 -0.71 7.05
CA CYS A 42 -3.19 -0.54 8.43
C CYS A 42 -2.41 0.55 9.19
N PHE A 43 -2.08 1.65 8.51
CA PHE A 43 -1.32 2.73 9.13
C PHE A 43 -2.03 3.31 10.34
N ASP A 44 -3.36 3.29 10.34
CA ASP A 44 -4.21 3.84 11.38
C ASP A 44 -4.35 2.93 12.62
N PHE A 45 -4.32 1.60 12.44
CA PHE A 45 -4.47 0.65 13.55
C PHE A 45 -3.94 -0.73 13.17
N LEU A 46 -2.89 -1.21 13.84
CA LEU A 46 -2.31 -2.51 13.60
C LEU A 46 -2.20 -3.32 14.91
N GLY A 47 -2.75 -4.54 14.88
CA GLY A 47 -2.80 -5.45 16.03
C GLY A 47 -4.22 -5.60 16.61
N GLY A 48 -4.30 -6.18 17.79
CA GLY A 48 -5.56 -6.45 18.48
C GLY A 48 -6.40 -7.57 17.88
N ASP A 49 -7.32 -8.04 18.69
CA ASP A 49 -8.31 -9.06 18.31
C ASP A 49 -9.40 -8.48 17.39
N ARG A 50 -10.36 -9.32 17.01
CA ARG A 50 -11.51 -8.91 16.19
C ARG A 50 -12.26 -7.74 16.83
N LYS A 51 -12.51 -7.80 18.14
CA LYS A 51 -13.28 -6.76 18.85
C LYS A 51 -12.57 -5.41 18.81
N ALA A 52 -11.25 -5.40 19.03
CA ALA A 52 -10.44 -4.20 18.98
C ALA A 52 -10.44 -3.58 17.57
N LYS A 53 -10.28 -4.39 16.52
CA LYS A 53 -10.32 -3.93 15.11
C LYS A 53 -11.70 -3.37 14.74
N MET A 54 -12.78 -4.04 15.14
CA MET A 54 -14.15 -3.54 14.91
C MET A 54 -14.41 -2.21 15.61
N ALA A 55 -13.89 -2.04 16.84
CA ALA A 55 -14.01 -0.79 17.58
C ALA A 55 -13.17 0.35 16.97
N ALA A 56 -12.00 0.02 16.41
CA ALA A 56 -11.12 0.97 15.74
C ALA A 56 -11.57 1.34 14.32
N ALA A 57 -12.45 0.55 13.69
CA ALA A 57 -12.94 0.81 12.35
C ALA A 57 -13.75 2.10 12.27
N GLU A 58 -13.62 2.83 11.19
CA GLU A 58 -14.26 4.13 10.96
C GLU A 58 -15.11 4.16 9.69
N THR A 59 -16.02 5.11 9.61
CA THR A 59 -16.77 5.40 8.38
C THR A 59 -15.87 6.05 7.34
N VAL A 60 -16.02 5.66 6.09
CA VAL A 60 -15.30 6.24 4.95
C VAL A 60 -16.33 6.68 3.91
N PRO A 61 -16.44 7.98 3.63
CA PRO A 61 -15.69 9.12 4.18
C PRO A 61 -16.08 9.49 5.62
N GLY A 62 -15.23 10.29 6.29
CA GLY A 62 -15.57 11.05 7.50
C GLY A 62 -14.96 10.58 8.82
N GLY A 63 -14.28 9.43 8.86
CA GLY A 63 -13.59 8.99 10.06
C GLY A 63 -12.28 9.76 10.33
N PRO A 64 -11.67 9.60 11.53
CA PRO A 64 -10.52 10.40 11.95
C PRO A 64 -9.26 10.19 11.09
N ALA A 65 -8.96 8.95 10.66
CA ALA A 65 -7.81 8.68 9.79
C ALA A 65 -8.06 9.25 8.39
N TYR A 66 -9.26 9.07 7.85
CA TYR A 66 -9.68 9.67 6.58
C TYR A 66 -9.50 11.20 6.61
N ALA A 67 -10.09 11.87 7.62
CA ALA A 67 -10.05 13.32 7.73
C ALA A 67 -8.63 13.87 7.90
N ALA A 68 -7.79 13.16 8.67
CA ALA A 68 -6.40 13.55 8.87
C ALA A 68 -5.60 13.47 7.55
N MET A 69 -5.73 12.40 6.77
CA MET A 69 -5.00 12.25 5.51
C MET A 69 -5.50 13.24 4.44
N GLN A 70 -6.81 13.50 4.40
CA GLN A 70 -7.40 14.54 3.58
C GLN A 70 -6.80 15.93 3.90
N ALA A 71 -6.73 16.26 5.19
CA ALA A 71 -6.17 17.53 5.65
C ALA A 71 -4.68 17.65 5.31
N GLN A 72 -3.90 16.57 5.46
CA GLN A 72 -2.48 16.53 5.10
C GLN A 72 -2.26 16.72 3.60
N ALA A 73 -3.05 16.07 2.75
CA ALA A 73 -2.98 16.24 1.30
C ALA A 73 -3.22 17.70 0.89
N LYS A 74 -4.29 18.30 1.41
CA LYS A 74 -4.64 19.70 1.17
C LYS A 74 -3.60 20.68 1.70
N LYS A 75 -3.16 20.52 2.96
CA LYS A 75 -2.17 21.38 3.63
C LYS A 75 -0.86 21.43 2.87
N ASN A 76 -0.37 20.26 2.47
CA ASN A 76 0.95 20.10 1.86
C ASN A 76 0.92 20.16 0.32
N ARG A 77 -0.26 20.21 -0.29
CA ARG A 77 -0.46 20.18 -1.75
C ARG A 77 0.24 19.01 -2.42
N VAL A 78 0.09 17.81 -1.85
CA VAL A 78 0.71 16.56 -2.31
C VAL A 78 -0.35 15.49 -2.48
N TYR A 79 -0.17 14.56 -3.43
CA TYR A 79 -1.01 13.37 -3.51
C TYR A 79 -0.69 12.45 -2.34
N ILE A 80 -1.72 11.96 -1.64
CA ILE A 80 -1.57 10.99 -0.56
C ILE A 80 -2.33 9.71 -0.90
N HIS A 81 -1.57 8.63 -1.13
CA HIS A 81 -2.07 7.26 -1.12
C HIS A 81 -2.05 6.80 0.34
N ALA A 82 -3.19 6.88 1.01
CA ALA A 82 -3.30 6.74 2.46
C ALA A 82 -3.23 5.28 2.93
N GLY A 83 -2.21 4.56 2.47
CA GLY A 83 -1.92 3.19 2.89
C GLY A 83 -3.17 2.33 2.91
N SER A 84 -3.58 1.89 4.10
CA SER A 84 -4.95 1.44 4.30
C SER A 84 -5.46 1.71 5.73
N ILE A 85 -6.77 1.82 5.85
CA ILE A 85 -7.51 2.07 7.09
C ILE A 85 -8.56 0.99 7.31
N LEU A 86 -8.99 0.83 8.56
CA LEU A 86 -10.07 -0.07 8.93
C LEU A 86 -11.42 0.62 8.65
N GLU A 87 -12.08 0.25 7.56
CA GLU A 87 -13.36 0.81 7.14
C GLU A 87 -14.53 0.02 7.71
N LYS A 88 -15.48 0.69 8.38
CA LYS A 88 -16.75 0.09 8.79
C LYS A 88 -17.59 -0.26 7.56
N PRO A 89 -18.22 -1.45 7.53
CA PRO A 89 -19.14 -1.77 6.45
C PRO A 89 -20.43 -0.92 6.57
N GLU A 90 -21.03 -0.64 5.44
CA GLU A 90 -22.39 -0.08 5.41
C GLU A 90 -23.41 -1.11 5.90
N THR A 91 -23.18 -2.38 5.55
CA THR A 91 -23.97 -3.55 5.94
C THR A 91 -23.07 -4.73 6.25
N GLY A 92 -23.50 -5.63 7.11
CA GLY A 92 -22.75 -6.84 7.47
C GLY A 92 -21.87 -6.68 8.72
N GLU A 93 -21.15 -7.75 9.03
CA GLU A 93 -20.41 -7.89 10.31
C GLU A 93 -18.88 -7.82 10.16
N ARG A 94 -18.37 -7.70 8.92
CA ARG A 94 -16.94 -7.65 8.65
C ARG A 94 -16.57 -6.28 8.10
N ILE A 95 -15.44 -5.75 8.58
CA ILE A 95 -14.87 -4.49 8.11
C ILE A 95 -14.11 -4.69 6.79
N HIS A 96 -13.71 -3.58 6.14
CA HIS A 96 -12.82 -3.63 4.99
C HIS A 96 -11.45 -3.06 5.33
N ASN A 97 -10.45 -3.58 4.65
CA ASN A 97 -9.09 -3.05 4.61
C ASN A 97 -9.01 -2.15 3.37
N THR A 98 -9.03 -0.82 3.59
CA THR A 98 -9.36 0.13 2.52
C THR A 98 -8.31 1.21 2.36
N THR A 99 -7.76 1.31 1.16
CA THR A 99 -6.98 2.46 0.72
C THR A 99 -7.91 3.58 0.27
N VAL A 100 -7.59 4.81 0.67
CA VAL A 100 -8.18 6.03 0.12
C VAL A 100 -7.06 6.89 -0.46
N VAL A 101 -7.32 7.52 -1.60
CA VAL A 101 -6.34 8.39 -2.26
C VAL A 101 -6.88 9.81 -2.35
N PHE A 102 -6.06 10.77 -1.96
CA PHE A 102 -6.37 12.19 -2.00
C PHE A 102 -5.45 12.92 -2.98
N ASP A 103 -6.03 13.83 -3.75
CA ASP A 103 -5.26 14.75 -4.59
C ASP A 103 -4.71 15.95 -3.80
N ARG A 104 -4.01 16.85 -4.47
CA ARG A 104 -3.39 18.06 -3.91
C ARG A 104 -4.39 19.05 -3.30
N THR A 105 -5.67 18.92 -3.61
CA THR A 105 -6.75 19.75 -3.03
C THR A 105 -7.39 19.12 -1.80
N GLY A 106 -7.07 17.85 -1.53
CA GLY A 106 -7.71 17.00 -0.53
C GLY A 106 -8.99 16.33 -1.03
N ALA A 107 -9.27 16.35 -2.33
CA ALA A 107 -10.38 15.59 -2.89
C ALA A 107 -10.04 14.09 -2.91
N GLU A 108 -10.99 13.24 -2.51
CA GLU A 108 -10.88 11.80 -2.69
C GLU A 108 -11.00 11.48 -4.18
N ILE A 109 -9.98 10.86 -4.76
CA ILE A 109 -9.91 10.52 -6.19
C ILE A 109 -9.94 9.00 -6.44
N ALA A 110 -9.70 8.19 -5.41
CA ALA A 110 -9.82 6.74 -5.50
C ALA A 110 -10.07 6.10 -4.14
N ARG A 111 -10.75 4.96 -4.17
CA ARG A 111 -10.94 4.07 -3.02
C ARG A 111 -10.80 2.63 -3.46
N TYR A 112 -9.94 1.88 -2.77
CA TYR A 112 -9.69 0.47 -3.06
C TYR A 112 -9.85 -0.37 -1.79
N ARG A 113 -10.69 -1.39 -1.82
CA ARG A 113 -10.82 -2.40 -0.77
C ARG A 113 -10.01 -3.63 -1.16
N LYS A 114 -9.12 -4.07 -0.28
CA LYS A 114 -8.27 -5.25 -0.47
C LYS A 114 -9.08 -6.44 -0.96
N ILE A 115 -8.59 -7.11 -1.98
CA ILE A 115 -9.30 -8.24 -2.61
C ILE A 115 -8.90 -9.56 -1.94
N HIS A 116 -7.60 -9.80 -1.76
CA HIS A 116 -7.11 -11.10 -1.28
C HIS A 116 -6.84 -11.06 0.22
N MET A 117 -7.55 -11.93 0.95
CA MET A 117 -7.43 -12.05 2.41
C MET A 117 -6.28 -12.98 2.78
N PHE A 118 -5.50 -12.59 3.82
CA PHE A 118 -4.34 -13.32 4.29
C PHE A 118 -4.74 -14.46 5.24
N ASP A 119 -5.24 -15.55 4.66
CA ASP A 119 -5.64 -16.78 5.36
C ASP A 119 -4.58 -17.85 5.11
N ILE A 120 -3.60 -17.93 6.02
CA ILE A 120 -2.48 -18.86 5.87
C ILE A 120 -2.10 -19.54 7.20
N THR A 121 -1.34 -20.61 7.10
CA THR A 121 -0.52 -21.11 8.21
C THR A 121 0.94 -20.78 7.88
N ALA A 122 1.57 -19.97 8.73
CA ALA A 122 2.98 -19.60 8.58
C ALA A 122 3.90 -20.78 8.88
N PRO A 123 5.19 -20.75 8.45
CA PRO A 123 6.14 -21.85 8.67
C PRO A 123 6.36 -22.22 10.15
N ASP A 124 6.17 -21.27 11.07
CA ASP A 124 6.23 -21.49 12.53
C ASP A 124 4.93 -22.05 13.13
N GLY A 125 3.94 -22.36 12.28
CA GLY A 125 2.63 -22.84 12.69
C GLY A 125 1.62 -21.75 13.07
N THR A 126 2.00 -20.49 13.06
CA THR A 126 1.08 -19.36 13.32
C THR A 126 -0.01 -19.31 12.27
N LYS A 127 -1.26 -19.32 12.70
CA LYS A 127 -2.42 -19.22 11.81
C LYS A 127 -2.87 -17.75 11.68
N TYR A 128 -3.00 -17.31 10.45
CA TYR A 128 -3.62 -16.03 10.10
C TYR A 128 -4.97 -16.33 9.44
N ASN A 129 -6.01 -15.63 9.87
CA ASN A 129 -7.36 -15.75 9.33
C ASN A 129 -7.95 -14.35 9.18
N GLU A 130 -7.50 -13.63 8.15
CA GLU A 130 -7.91 -12.26 7.88
C GLU A 130 -9.39 -12.19 7.51
N SER A 131 -9.90 -13.17 6.75
CA SER A 131 -11.28 -13.23 6.31
C SER A 131 -12.31 -13.38 7.44
N ALA A 132 -11.90 -13.81 8.64
CA ALA A 132 -12.78 -13.82 9.81
C ALA A 132 -13.16 -12.41 10.28
N VAL A 133 -12.36 -11.40 9.92
CA VAL A 133 -12.55 -10.00 10.35
C VAL A 133 -12.87 -9.10 9.18
N PHE A 134 -12.21 -9.30 8.04
CA PHE A 134 -12.32 -8.44 6.86
C PHE A 134 -13.14 -9.09 5.75
N ALA A 135 -14.00 -8.29 5.13
CA ALA A 135 -14.66 -8.64 3.89
C ALA A 135 -13.79 -8.20 2.70
N PRO A 136 -13.66 -9.04 1.65
CA PRO A 136 -12.90 -8.67 0.47
C PRO A 136 -13.60 -7.56 -0.33
N GLY A 137 -12.81 -6.80 -1.07
CA GLY A 137 -13.27 -5.99 -2.19
C GLY A 137 -13.49 -6.83 -3.45
N GLY A 138 -13.89 -6.17 -4.55
CA GLY A 138 -14.13 -6.85 -5.83
C GLY A 138 -13.76 -6.01 -7.05
N ALA A 139 -13.19 -4.83 -6.86
CA ALA A 139 -12.90 -3.90 -7.95
C ALA A 139 -11.41 -3.71 -8.18
N VAL A 140 -11.00 -3.76 -9.44
CA VAL A 140 -9.68 -3.31 -9.90
C VAL A 140 -9.72 -1.80 -10.06
N VAL A 141 -8.94 -1.08 -9.24
CA VAL A 141 -8.98 0.39 -9.13
C VAL A 141 -7.68 0.99 -9.63
N THR A 142 -7.81 2.01 -10.48
CA THR A 142 -6.72 2.90 -10.92
C THR A 142 -7.15 4.35 -10.75
N TYR A 143 -6.20 5.27 -10.65
CA TYR A 143 -6.44 6.72 -10.61
C TYR A 143 -5.32 7.47 -11.34
N SER A 144 -5.61 8.69 -11.78
CA SER A 144 -4.60 9.56 -12.38
C SER A 144 -3.85 10.33 -11.30
N CYS A 145 -2.54 10.37 -11.42
CA CYS A 145 -1.64 11.17 -10.59
C CYS A 145 -0.65 11.87 -11.50
N GLU A 146 -0.78 13.19 -11.63
CA GLU A 146 -0.11 13.96 -12.66
C GLU A 146 -0.40 13.37 -14.05
N ASP A 147 0.65 13.03 -14.80
CA ASP A 147 0.61 12.41 -16.13
C ASP A 147 0.69 10.87 -16.10
N MET A 148 0.58 10.25 -14.92
CA MET A 148 0.67 8.80 -14.75
C MET A 148 -0.65 8.18 -14.27
N ILE A 149 -0.90 6.94 -14.67
CA ILE A 149 -1.97 6.10 -14.12
C ILE A 149 -1.40 5.21 -13.02
N VAL A 150 -1.98 5.30 -11.82
CA VAL A 150 -1.57 4.53 -10.64
C VAL A 150 -2.58 3.44 -10.33
N GLY A 151 -2.12 2.20 -10.21
CA GLY A 151 -2.91 1.05 -9.78
C GLY A 151 -2.89 0.88 -8.26
N CYS A 152 -4.01 0.43 -7.69
CA CYS A 152 -4.15 0.14 -6.26
C CYS A 152 -4.03 -1.35 -5.98
N SER A 153 -3.23 -1.70 -4.97
CA SER A 153 -3.14 -3.04 -4.38
C SER A 153 -2.78 -2.93 -2.89
N ILE A 154 -2.99 -3.99 -2.10
CA ILE A 154 -2.62 -4.03 -0.68
C ILE A 154 -1.98 -5.37 -0.35
N CYS A 155 -0.73 -5.36 0.12
CA CYS A 155 -0.02 -6.43 0.82
C CYS A 155 -0.12 -7.82 0.16
N TYR A 156 -1.02 -8.67 0.63
CA TYR A 156 -1.18 -10.04 0.14
C TYR A 156 -1.56 -10.12 -1.34
N ASP A 157 -2.16 -9.05 -1.87
CA ASP A 157 -2.46 -8.93 -3.30
C ASP A 157 -1.22 -9.16 -4.18
N VAL A 158 -0.01 -8.86 -3.67
CA VAL A 158 1.24 -9.05 -4.41
C VAL A 158 1.47 -10.49 -4.86
N ARG A 159 0.83 -11.48 -4.22
CA ARG A 159 0.96 -12.89 -4.59
C ARG A 159 0.09 -13.31 -5.76
N PHE A 160 -0.82 -12.45 -6.20
CA PHE A 160 -1.82 -12.74 -7.23
C PHE A 160 -1.53 -11.96 -8.50
N PRO A 161 -0.80 -12.56 -9.47
CA PRO A 161 -0.41 -11.88 -10.70
C PRO A 161 -1.59 -11.36 -11.50
N ASP A 162 -2.74 -12.03 -11.43
CA ASP A 162 -3.93 -11.66 -12.21
C ASP A 162 -4.43 -10.25 -11.90
N LEU A 163 -4.39 -9.82 -10.62
CA LEU A 163 -4.72 -8.45 -10.23
C LEU A 163 -3.73 -7.46 -10.86
N PHE A 164 -2.45 -7.74 -10.80
CA PHE A 164 -1.41 -6.85 -11.36
C PHE A 164 -1.52 -6.76 -12.87
N GLN A 165 -1.82 -7.86 -13.53
CA GLN A 165 -2.09 -7.87 -14.97
C GLN A 165 -3.36 -7.09 -15.33
N ALA A 166 -4.41 -7.18 -14.51
CA ALA A 166 -5.62 -6.39 -14.69
C ALA A 166 -5.36 -4.88 -14.51
N LEU A 167 -4.49 -4.49 -13.55
CA LEU A 167 -4.06 -3.11 -13.37
C LEU A 167 -3.26 -2.60 -14.60
N ALA A 168 -2.31 -3.41 -15.08
CA ALA A 168 -1.54 -3.08 -16.29
C ALA A 168 -2.46 -2.95 -17.53
N ALA A 169 -3.47 -3.82 -17.67
CA ALA A 169 -4.46 -3.74 -18.74
C ALA A 169 -5.33 -2.47 -18.67
N LYS A 170 -5.51 -1.89 -17.46
CA LYS A 170 -6.13 -0.58 -17.25
C LYS A 170 -5.15 0.60 -17.44
N GLY A 171 -3.96 0.33 -17.93
CA GLY A 171 -2.96 1.35 -18.23
C GLY A 171 -2.08 1.75 -17.06
N ALA A 172 -2.10 1.05 -15.92
CA ALA A 172 -1.26 1.40 -14.79
C ALA A 172 0.22 1.43 -15.19
N GLU A 173 0.89 2.53 -14.87
CA GLU A 173 2.31 2.79 -15.09
C GLU A 173 3.09 2.76 -13.77
N MET A 174 2.37 2.94 -12.67
CA MET A 174 2.83 2.75 -11.30
C MET A 174 1.79 1.93 -10.55
N ILE A 175 2.23 1.03 -9.67
CA ILE A 175 1.35 0.26 -8.79
C ILE A 175 1.77 0.52 -7.35
N ALA A 176 0.84 1.08 -6.57
CA ALA A 176 1.01 1.30 -5.14
C ALA A 176 0.70 0.00 -4.37
N LEU A 177 1.57 -0.36 -3.44
CA LEU A 177 1.49 -1.59 -2.64
C LEU A 177 1.76 -1.30 -1.15
N PRO A 178 0.81 -0.68 -0.44
CA PRO A 178 0.87 -0.63 1.02
C PRO A 178 0.89 -2.03 1.63
N ALA A 179 1.76 -2.29 2.61
CA ALA A 179 1.92 -3.65 3.15
C ALA A 179 2.26 -3.67 4.66
N ALA A 180 1.85 -4.78 5.30
CA ALA A 180 2.28 -5.22 6.61
C ALA A 180 2.79 -6.68 6.51
N PHE A 181 3.80 -6.89 5.70
CA PHE A 181 4.33 -8.22 5.37
C PHE A 181 5.00 -8.84 6.58
N THR A 182 4.70 -10.09 6.90
CA THR A 182 5.31 -10.78 8.06
C THR A 182 6.82 -10.88 7.92
N LEU A 183 7.54 -10.80 9.03
CA LEU A 183 9.00 -10.86 9.05
C LEU A 183 9.55 -12.10 8.33
N GLN A 184 8.99 -13.29 8.59
CA GLN A 184 9.47 -14.53 7.99
C GLN A 184 9.33 -14.54 6.47
N THR A 185 8.11 -14.32 5.97
CA THR A 185 7.87 -14.33 4.52
C THR A 185 8.46 -13.11 3.82
N GLY A 186 8.61 -12.00 4.55
CA GLY A 186 9.19 -10.78 4.02
C GLY A 186 10.66 -10.95 3.64
N LYS A 187 11.44 -11.59 4.50
CA LYS A 187 12.87 -11.84 4.24
C LYS A 187 13.12 -12.58 2.93
N ASP A 188 12.24 -13.53 2.59
CA ASP A 188 12.46 -14.42 1.45
C ASP A 188 11.67 -13.99 0.21
N HIS A 189 10.50 -13.36 0.37
CA HIS A 189 9.56 -13.15 -0.73
C HIS A 189 9.35 -11.68 -1.12
N TRP A 190 9.50 -10.72 -0.20
CA TRP A 190 9.05 -9.34 -0.40
C TRP A 190 9.65 -8.68 -1.63
N GLU A 191 10.96 -8.58 -1.68
CA GLU A 191 11.66 -7.94 -2.79
C GLU A 191 11.48 -8.71 -4.10
N VAL A 192 11.55 -10.04 -4.05
CA VAL A 192 11.39 -10.90 -5.22
C VAL A 192 10.02 -10.71 -5.85
N LEU A 193 8.94 -10.70 -5.04
CA LEU A 193 7.59 -10.47 -5.53
C LEU A 193 7.41 -9.07 -6.11
N CYS A 194 7.86 -8.02 -5.42
CA CYS A 194 7.77 -6.65 -5.93
C CYS A 194 8.49 -6.51 -7.28
N ARG A 195 9.68 -7.07 -7.43
CA ARG A 195 10.44 -7.08 -8.67
C ARG A 195 9.73 -7.87 -9.77
N ALA A 196 9.19 -9.05 -9.44
CA ALA A 196 8.43 -9.84 -10.40
C ALA A 196 7.20 -9.08 -10.92
N ARG A 197 6.45 -8.42 -10.03
CA ARG A 197 5.30 -7.60 -10.41
C ARG A 197 5.71 -6.44 -11.33
N ALA A 198 6.80 -5.75 -11.01
CA ALA A 198 7.30 -4.66 -11.84
C ALA A 198 7.70 -5.14 -13.26
N ILE A 199 8.43 -6.25 -13.36
CA ILE A 199 8.89 -6.81 -14.63
C ILE A 199 7.71 -7.27 -15.50
N GLU A 200 6.77 -8.03 -14.93
CA GLU A 200 5.68 -8.62 -15.70
C GLU A 200 4.60 -7.62 -16.13
N THR A 201 4.45 -6.51 -15.38
CA THR A 201 3.50 -5.44 -15.71
C THR A 201 4.15 -4.29 -16.47
N GLN A 202 5.48 -4.25 -16.48
CA GLN A 202 6.27 -3.16 -17.05
C GLN A 202 5.82 -1.81 -16.49
N ALA A 203 5.65 -1.77 -15.17
CA ALA A 203 5.23 -0.62 -14.39
C ALA A 203 6.11 -0.47 -13.15
N TYR A 204 6.19 0.74 -12.61
CA TYR A 204 6.80 0.91 -11.28
C TYR A 204 6.00 0.19 -10.21
N VAL A 205 6.67 -0.40 -9.22
CA VAL A 205 6.02 -0.90 -7.99
C VAL A 205 6.55 -0.11 -6.81
N CYS A 206 5.66 0.62 -6.13
CA CYS A 206 5.95 1.50 -5.02
C CYS A 206 5.30 0.96 -3.74
N ALA A 207 6.11 0.37 -2.87
CA ALA A 207 5.65 -0.44 -1.77
C ALA A 207 6.07 0.17 -0.41
N SER A 208 5.10 0.74 0.30
CA SER A 208 5.26 1.27 1.67
C SER A 208 4.93 0.19 2.68
N ALA A 209 5.79 -0.02 3.68
CA ALA A 209 5.67 -1.18 4.57
C ALA A 209 5.64 -0.81 6.05
N GLN A 210 4.91 -1.60 6.82
CA GLN A 210 5.03 -1.65 8.27
C GLN A 210 6.31 -2.37 8.67
N THR A 211 6.98 -1.92 9.74
CA THR A 211 8.27 -2.46 10.19
C THR A 211 8.27 -2.79 11.68
N GLY A 212 9.06 -3.79 12.07
CA GLY A 212 9.35 -4.10 13.46
C GLY A 212 8.24 -4.84 14.20
N ALA A 213 8.23 -4.72 15.52
CA ALA A 213 7.29 -5.43 16.38
C ALA A 213 6.05 -4.58 16.65
N HIS A 214 4.88 -5.17 16.43
CA HIS A 214 3.58 -4.58 16.71
C HIS A 214 2.98 -5.26 17.93
N VAL A 215 2.70 -4.48 18.98
CA VAL A 215 2.14 -4.98 20.24
C VAL A 215 0.71 -4.48 20.38
N ALA A 216 -0.23 -5.41 20.52
CA ALA A 216 -1.61 -5.10 20.85
C ALA A 216 -2.08 -6.11 21.91
N GLY A 217 -2.09 -5.69 23.16
CA GLY A 217 -2.36 -6.58 24.29
C GLY A 217 -1.31 -7.68 24.42
N LYS A 218 -1.72 -8.95 24.32
CA LYS A 218 -0.82 -10.12 24.38
C LYS A 218 -0.27 -10.53 23.00
N GLU A 219 -0.82 -10.00 21.91
CA GLU A 219 -0.33 -10.32 20.56
C GLU A 219 0.94 -9.56 20.24
N ARG A 220 1.93 -10.30 19.73
CA ARG A 220 3.15 -9.75 19.14
C ARG A 220 3.24 -10.23 17.71
N ARG A 221 3.23 -9.29 16.78
CA ARG A 221 3.47 -9.56 15.37
C ARG A 221 4.74 -8.83 14.95
N GLN A 222 5.50 -9.41 14.05
CA GLN A 222 6.63 -8.74 13.46
C GLN A 222 6.44 -8.60 11.97
N THR A 223 6.69 -7.40 11.46
CA THR A 223 6.68 -7.10 10.04
C THR A 223 8.08 -6.78 9.54
N TYR A 224 8.29 -7.06 8.26
CA TYR A 224 9.63 -7.03 7.66
C TYR A 224 10.12 -5.62 7.39
N GLY A 225 9.23 -4.67 7.10
CA GLY A 225 9.62 -3.34 6.65
C GLY A 225 10.19 -3.35 5.23
N HIS A 226 11.29 -2.63 5.05
CA HIS A 226 12.00 -2.53 3.78
C HIS A 226 11.09 -2.01 2.67
N SER A 227 10.42 -0.87 2.94
CA SER A 227 9.69 -0.12 1.92
C SER A 227 10.59 0.10 0.71
N LEU A 228 10.07 -0.15 -0.49
CA LEU A 228 10.91 -0.09 -1.69
C LEU A 228 10.17 0.39 -2.92
N ALA A 229 10.91 0.99 -3.84
CA ALA A 229 10.47 1.28 -5.19
C ALA A 229 11.27 0.47 -6.20
N VAL A 230 10.55 -0.14 -7.14
CA VAL A 230 11.11 -0.93 -8.23
C VAL A 230 10.73 -0.29 -9.55
N ASP A 231 11.66 -0.17 -10.48
CA ASP A 231 11.40 0.35 -11.81
C ASP A 231 10.79 -0.70 -12.77
N PRO A 232 10.28 -0.31 -13.94
CA PRO A 232 9.67 -1.24 -14.90
C PRO A 232 10.61 -2.32 -15.44
N TRP A 233 11.94 -2.16 -15.26
CA TRP A 233 12.94 -3.16 -15.65
C TRP A 233 13.23 -4.15 -14.52
N GLY A 234 12.73 -3.89 -13.31
CA GLY A 234 12.91 -4.73 -12.13
C GLY A 234 14.09 -4.34 -11.23
N HIS A 235 14.69 -3.16 -11.43
CA HIS A 235 15.70 -2.64 -10.53
C HIS A 235 15.07 -2.02 -9.28
N VAL A 236 15.62 -2.33 -8.11
CA VAL A 236 15.27 -1.62 -6.87
C VAL A 236 15.97 -0.26 -6.91
N ILE A 237 15.20 0.81 -7.09
CA ILE A 237 15.70 2.17 -7.23
C ILE A 237 15.69 2.95 -5.91
N ALA A 238 14.99 2.44 -4.90
CA ALA A 238 15.01 2.95 -3.52
C ALA A 238 14.57 1.85 -2.56
N LYS A 239 15.18 1.78 -1.37
CA LYS A 239 14.84 0.80 -0.33
C LYS A 239 15.14 1.36 1.05
N ALA A 240 14.18 1.28 1.97
CA ALA A 240 14.37 1.61 3.37
C ALA A 240 15.18 0.52 4.10
N SER A 241 15.90 0.91 5.13
CA SER A 241 16.48 0.01 6.12
C SER A 241 15.47 -0.37 7.21
N ASP A 242 15.92 -1.06 8.24
CA ASP A 242 15.10 -1.33 9.42
C ASP A 242 14.68 -0.03 10.15
N GLY A 243 13.55 -0.08 10.83
CA GLY A 243 13.02 1.02 11.62
C GLY A 243 12.06 1.94 10.87
N VAL A 244 11.47 2.88 11.60
CA VAL A 244 10.58 3.91 11.04
C VAL A 244 11.38 4.90 10.23
N GLY A 245 10.86 5.32 9.07
CA GLY A 245 11.57 6.27 8.23
C GLY A 245 10.86 6.58 6.91
N ILE A 246 11.57 7.30 6.07
CA ILE A 246 11.10 7.75 4.76
C ILE A 246 12.16 7.36 3.74
N VAL A 247 11.72 6.85 2.60
CA VAL A 247 12.58 6.64 1.44
C VAL A 247 11.97 7.31 0.22
N SER A 248 12.78 8.09 -0.50
CA SER A 248 12.33 8.88 -1.64
C SER A 248 13.12 8.56 -2.89
N THR A 249 12.44 8.68 -4.04
CA THR A 249 13.08 8.51 -5.35
C THR A 249 12.34 9.31 -6.41
N ARG A 250 12.91 9.36 -7.62
CA ARG A 250 12.23 9.90 -8.80
C ARG A 250 11.76 8.77 -9.68
N ILE A 251 10.57 8.94 -10.24
CA ILE A 251 10.00 8.09 -11.28
C ILE A 251 9.98 8.87 -12.59
N ASP A 252 10.34 8.17 -13.67
CA ASP A 252 10.37 8.69 -15.02
C ASP A 252 9.30 7.97 -15.86
N PRO A 253 8.21 8.65 -16.26
CA PRO A 253 7.18 8.06 -17.12
C PRO A 253 7.73 7.51 -18.44
N ASP A 254 8.71 8.21 -19.04
CA ASP A 254 9.30 7.81 -20.31
C ASP A 254 9.98 6.43 -20.23
N LEU A 255 10.45 6.03 -19.04
CA LEU A 255 11.04 4.70 -18.86
C LEU A 255 9.99 3.60 -19.03
N VAL A 256 8.74 3.82 -18.62
CA VAL A 256 7.65 2.85 -18.82
C VAL A 256 7.42 2.62 -20.31
N GLU A 257 7.27 3.69 -21.07
CA GLU A 257 7.09 3.62 -22.54
C GLU A 257 8.26 2.91 -23.21
N LYS A 258 9.49 3.29 -22.84
CA LYS A 258 10.71 2.69 -23.37
C LYS A 258 10.79 1.19 -23.12
N VAL A 259 10.50 0.74 -21.88
CA VAL A 259 10.53 -0.68 -21.53
C VAL A 259 9.45 -1.45 -22.30
N ARG A 260 8.23 -0.91 -22.36
CA ARG A 260 7.12 -1.51 -23.11
C ARG A 260 7.40 -1.59 -24.62
N ALA A 261 8.10 -0.63 -25.19
CA ALA A 261 8.50 -0.67 -26.59
C ALA A 261 9.63 -1.69 -26.84
N GLN A 262 10.58 -1.82 -25.92
CA GLN A 262 11.71 -2.74 -26.06
C GLN A 262 11.30 -4.21 -25.88
N ILE A 263 10.38 -4.50 -24.96
CA ILE A 263 9.89 -5.86 -24.68
C ILE A 263 8.36 -5.82 -24.66
N PRO A 264 7.68 -5.88 -25.82
CA PRO A 264 6.24 -5.65 -25.90
C PRO A 264 5.42 -6.86 -25.40
N VAL A 265 5.54 -7.20 -24.10
CA VAL A 265 4.92 -8.37 -23.46
C VAL A 265 3.41 -8.38 -23.66
N ALA A 266 2.75 -7.23 -23.56
CA ALA A 266 1.30 -7.11 -23.73
C ALA A 266 0.84 -7.55 -25.13
N GLN A 267 1.66 -7.29 -26.17
CA GLN A 267 1.35 -7.67 -27.55
C GLN A 267 1.62 -9.16 -27.82
N HIS A 268 2.60 -9.74 -27.10
CA HIS A 268 2.99 -11.15 -27.27
C HIS A 268 2.15 -12.12 -26.42
N ARG A 269 1.23 -11.60 -25.59
CA ARG A 269 0.43 -12.40 -24.69
C ARG A 269 -0.54 -13.30 -25.48
N ALA A 270 -0.38 -14.62 -25.34
CA ALA A 270 -1.32 -15.60 -25.84
C ALA A 270 -2.45 -15.86 -24.82
N ARG A 271 -3.62 -16.20 -25.29
CA ARG A 271 -4.69 -16.79 -24.47
C ARG A 271 -4.50 -18.31 -24.52
N PHE A 272 -4.66 -18.93 -23.39
CA PHE A 272 -4.70 -20.38 -23.27
C PHE A 272 -6.18 -20.78 -23.11
N ASP A 273 -6.58 -21.86 -23.80
CA ASP A 273 -7.91 -22.45 -23.72
C ASP A 273 -8.05 -23.28 -22.43
#